data_5f13f2ef18ece83e172d239a98261bdd
#
_entry.id   5f13f2ef18ece83e172d239a98261bdd
#
_cell.length_a   1.000
_cell.length_b   1.000
_cell.length_c   1.000
_cell.angle_alpha   90.00
_cell.angle_beta   90.00
_cell.angle_gamma   90.00
#
_symmetry.space_group_name_H-M   'P 1'
#
loop_
_entity.id
_entity.type
_entity.pdbx_description
1 polymer ?
#
loop_
_entity_poly.entity_id
_entity_poly.type
_entity_poly.pdbx_seq_one_letter_code
_entity_poly.pdbx_strand_id
1 'polypeptide(L)'
;MLRRLADFRIALICCCFLALAACSKKNQPDLEGDGAGTAVPGSEKDFAINVGDRIYFIVDTSTLTPEAQETLRRQAAWLKQYPNVTVQVEGHADERGTREYNISLSARRATATREFLIAQGVQGNRISSIAYGKERPVALCDAEQCYSQNRRSVTVITGGAVSG
;
A
#
# COMPACT_ATOMS: atom_id res chain seq x y z
N MET A 1 -1.66 27.29 -72.48
CA MET A 1 -1.18 28.05 -71.29
C MET A 1 -1.89 27.64 -69.97
N LEU A 2 -3.13 27.17 -69.99
CA LEU A 2 -3.85 26.80 -68.74
C LEU A 2 -3.31 25.57 -67.99
N ARG A 3 -2.74 24.58 -68.66
CA ARG A 3 -2.25 23.34 -68.03
C ARG A 3 -1.04 23.53 -67.13
N ARG A 4 -0.14 24.45 -67.45
CA ARG A 4 1.06 24.73 -66.64
C ARG A 4 0.76 25.48 -65.32
N LEU A 5 -0.36 26.18 -65.24
CA LEU A 5 -0.80 26.87 -64.03
C LEU A 5 -1.43 25.93 -63.00
N ALA A 6 -2.04 24.81 -63.45
CA ALA A 6 -2.60 23.79 -62.58
C ALA A 6 -1.51 22.99 -61.88
N ASP A 7 -0.45 22.60 -62.58
CA ASP A 7 0.69 21.84 -62.03
C ASP A 7 1.47 22.63 -60.97
N PHE A 8 1.59 23.96 -61.15
CA PHE A 8 2.27 24.83 -60.20
C PHE A 8 1.48 25.01 -58.87
N ARG A 9 0.16 25.00 -58.97
CA ARG A 9 -0.72 25.11 -57.80
C ARG A 9 -0.74 23.82 -56.95
N ILE A 10 -0.68 22.66 -57.60
CA ILE A 10 -0.62 21.34 -56.92
C ILE A 10 0.74 21.17 -56.25
N ALA A 11 1.85 21.61 -56.88
CA ALA A 11 3.18 21.56 -56.29
C ALA A 11 3.29 22.45 -55.02
N LEU A 12 2.65 23.63 -55.06
CA LEU A 12 2.66 24.55 -53.91
C LEU A 12 1.86 24.01 -52.71
N ILE A 13 0.73 23.32 -52.98
CA ILE A 13 -0.11 22.72 -51.93
C ILE A 13 0.60 21.51 -51.31
N CYS A 14 1.32 20.68 -52.07
CA CYS A 14 2.10 19.58 -51.53
C CYS A 14 3.26 20.05 -50.64
N CYS A 15 3.94 21.14 -50.97
CA CYS A 15 5.02 21.70 -50.13
C CYS A 15 4.50 22.26 -48.78
N CYS A 16 3.26 22.79 -48.73
CA CYS A 16 2.67 23.25 -47.49
C CYS A 16 2.28 22.13 -46.53
N PHE A 17 1.95 20.94 -47.02
CA PHE A 17 1.62 19.77 -46.15
C PHE A 17 2.86 19.10 -45.56
N LEU A 18 4.01 19.23 -46.16
CA LEU A 18 5.28 18.66 -45.65
C LEU A 18 5.93 19.51 -44.56
N ALA A 19 5.56 20.79 -44.42
CA ALA A 19 6.13 21.70 -43.43
C ALA A 19 5.44 21.61 -42.04
N LEU A 20 4.31 20.89 -41.90
CA LEU A 20 3.59 20.78 -40.65
C LEU A 20 3.97 19.52 -39.83
N ALA A 21 4.88 18.67 -40.30
CA ALA A 21 5.30 17.44 -39.60
C ALA A 21 6.58 17.61 -38.76
N ALA A 22 7.13 18.83 -38.63
CA ALA A 22 8.44 19.07 -38.03
C ALA A 22 8.41 19.91 -36.73
N CYS A 23 7.29 19.96 -36.00
CA CYS A 23 7.27 20.64 -34.71
C CYS A 23 6.36 19.89 -33.75
N SER A 24 6.85 18.81 -33.17
CA SER A 24 6.38 18.36 -31.87
C SER A 24 7.37 17.38 -31.23
N LYS A 25 8.64 17.79 -31.12
CA LYS A 25 9.40 17.40 -29.92
C LYS A 25 9.05 18.44 -28.86
N LYS A 26 7.90 18.27 -28.21
CA LYS A 26 7.74 18.74 -26.86
C LYS A 26 8.88 18.08 -26.09
N ASN A 27 9.86 18.88 -25.65
CA ASN A 27 10.61 18.58 -24.47
C ASN A 27 9.56 18.47 -23.36
N GLN A 28 9.00 17.25 -23.18
CA GLN A 28 8.46 16.89 -21.90
C GLN A 28 9.69 16.99 -20.99
N PRO A 29 9.68 17.86 -19.95
CA PRO A 29 10.62 17.63 -18.88
C PRO A 29 10.36 16.18 -18.49
N ASP A 30 11.40 15.36 -18.50
CA ASP A 30 11.40 14.13 -17.78
C ASP A 30 11.05 14.54 -16.35
N LEU A 31 9.75 14.55 -16.06
CA LEU A 31 9.29 14.14 -14.76
C LEU A 31 9.84 12.71 -14.70
N GLU A 32 11.08 12.59 -14.25
CA GLU A 32 11.43 11.45 -13.42
C GLU A 32 10.34 11.46 -12.36
N GLY A 33 9.18 10.96 -12.77
CA GLY A 33 8.17 10.48 -11.89
C GLY A 33 8.99 9.59 -11.00
N ASP A 34 9.04 9.96 -9.77
CA ASP A 34 9.43 9.14 -8.65
C ASP A 34 8.81 7.79 -8.96
N GLY A 35 9.62 6.96 -9.65
CA GLY A 35 9.10 5.83 -10.39
C GLY A 35 8.29 5.06 -9.38
N ALA A 36 7.14 4.56 -9.77
CA ALA A 36 6.56 3.39 -9.15
C ALA A 36 7.64 2.29 -9.30
N GLY A 37 8.75 2.50 -8.61
CA GLY A 37 9.90 1.65 -8.60
C GLY A 37 9.39 0.35 -8.04
N THR A 38 9.49 -0.68 -8.84
CA THR A 38 9.24 -2.05 -8.40
C THR A 38 9.91 -2.20 -7.05
N ALA A 39 9.12 -2.41 -6.01
CA ALA A 39 9.64 -2.53 -4.66
C ALA A 39 10.68 -3.66 -4.65
N VAL A 40 11.84 -3.41 -4.08
CA VAL A 40 12.90 -4.41 -3.97
C VAL A 40 12.37 -5.61 -3.20
N PRO A 41 12.38 -6.83 -3.76
CA PRO A 41 11.86 -8.01 -3.07
C PRO A 41 12.51 -8.20 -1.69
N GLY A 42 11.71 -8.38 -0.65
CA GLY A 42 12.17 -8.50 0.73
C GLY A 42 12.35 -7.18 1.48
N SER A 43 12.06 -6.03 0.86
CA SER A 43 12.08 -4.72 1.51
C SER A 43 10.76 -4.42 2.24
N GLU A 44 10.77 -3.41 3.12
CA GLU A 44 9.56 -2.90 3.77
C GLU A 44 8.53 -2.40 2.74
N LYS A 45 9.01 -1.77 1.67
CA LYS A 45 8.17 -1.30 0.57
C LYS A 45 7.51 -2.45 -0.17
N ASP A 46 8.21 -3.55 -0.42
CA ASP A 46 7.67 -4.78 -1.00
C ASP A 46 6.56 -5.36 -0.11
N PHE A 47 6.82 -5.47 1.19
CA PHE A 47 5.82 -5.95 2.14
C PHE A 47 4.56 -5.07 2.15
N ALA A 48 4.72 -3.75 2.23
CA ALA A 48 3.59 -2.81 2.30
C ALA A 48 2.74 -2.79 1.02
N ILE A 49 3.38 -2.80 -0.17
CA ILE A 49 2.69 -2.61 -1.45
C ILE A 49 2.15 -3.94 -2.01
N ASN A 50 2.97 -4.99 -2.01
CA ASN A 50 2.64 -6.24 -2.69
C ASN A 50 1.93 -7.26 -1.80
N VAL A 51 2.16 -7.20 -0.48
CA VAL A 51 1.58 -8.13 0.50
C VAL A 51 0.42 -7.50 1.26
N GLY A 52 0.58 -6.25 1.67
CA GLY A 52 -0.33 -5.51 2.54
C GLY A 52 0.07 -5.64 4.01
N ASP A 53 0.39 -4.52 4.64
CA ASP A 53 0.91 -4.44 6.00
C ASP A 53 -0.19 -4.42 7.07
N ARG A 54 -1.48 -4.27 6.70
CA ARG A 54 -2.58 -4.05 7.64
C ARG A 54 -3.82 -4.87 7.35
N ILE A 55 -4.57 -5.11 8.42
CA ILE A 55 -5.90 -5.71 8.38
C ILE A 55 -6.87 -4.86 9.18
N TYR A 56 -8.18 -5.01 8.91
CA TYR A 56 -9.23 -4.25 9.55
C TYR A 56 -10.19 -5.14 10.35
N PHE A 57 -10.87 -4.53 11.34
CA PHE A 57 -11.81 -5.20 12.20
C PHE A 57 -13.19 -4.55 12.14
N ILE A 58 -14.20 -5.38 12.36
CA ILE A 58 -15.57 -4.91 12.62
C ILE A 58 -15.60 -4.17 13.97
N VAL A 59 -16.59 -3.32 14.17
CA VAL A 59 -16.80 -2.60 15.43
C VAL A 59 -16.81 -3.58 16.62
N ASP A 60 -16.14 -3.19 17.67
CA ASP A 60 -16.12 -3.90 18.96
C ASP A 60 -15.69 -5.38 18.93
N THR A 61 -14.96 -5.80 17.89
CA THR A 61 -14.45 -7.16 17.77
C THR A 61 -12.94 -7.24 17.59
N SER A 62 -12.37 -8.40 17.93
CA SER A 62 -11.02 -8.83 17.58
C SER A 62 -11.01 -10.08 16.71
N THR A 63 -12.18 -10.50 16.22
CA THR A 63 -12.31 -11.63 15.31
C THR A 63 -11.80 -11.28 13.93
N LEU A 64 -10.96 -12.13 13.34
CA LEU A 64 -10.41 -11.96 12.01
C LEU A 64 -11.46 -12.29 10.95
N THR A 65 -11.78 -11.33 10.07
CA THR A 65 -12.65 -11.57 8.92
C THR A 65 -11.96 -12.46 7.88
N PRO A 66 -12.67 -13.07 6.93
CA PRO A 66 -12.05 -13.83 5.84
C PRO A 66 -11.02 -13.02 5.06
N GLU A 67 -11.29 -11.75 4.79
CA GLU A 67 -10.39 -10.83 4.08
C GLU A 67 -9.11 -10.54 4.89
N ALA A 68 -9.26 -10.35 6.21
CA ALA A 68 -8.13 -10.19 7.12
C ALA A 68 -7.26 -11.45 7.14
N GLN A 69 -7.88 -12.63 7.23
CA GLN A 69 -7.16 -13.91 7.20
C GLN A 69 -6.40 -14.11 5.89
N GLU A 70 -6.99 -13.73 4.75
CA GLU A 70 -6.30 -13.83 3.45
C GLU A 70 -5.07 -12.93 3.38
N THR A 71 -5.18 -11.70 3.87
CA THR A 71 -4.03 -10.79 3.96
C THR A 71 -2.95 -11.37 4.89
N LEU A 72 -3.33 -11.91 6.04
CA LEU A 72 -2.38 -12.52 6.97
C LEU A 72 -1.73 -13.80 6.42
N ARG A 73 -2.42 -14.57 5.58
CA ARG A 73 -1.78 -15.71 4.87
C ARG A 73 -0.69 -15.23 3.92
N ARG A 74 -0.93 -14.13 3.16
CA ARG A 74 0.10 -13.52 2.31
C ARG A 74 1.27 -13.00 3.15
N GLN A 75 1.00 -12.32 4.27
CA GLN A 75 2.04 -11.87 5.19
C GLN A 75 2.88 -13.05 5.72
N ALA A 76 2.23 -14.12 6.15
CA ALA A 76 2.91 -15.31 6.65
C ALA A 76 3.75 -15.99 5.56
N ALA A 77 3.27 -16.07 4.32
CA ALA A 77 4.03 -16.62 3.19
C ALA A 77 5.30 -15.78 2.93
N TRP A 78 5.16 -14.45 2.91
CA TRP A 78 6.28 -13.54 2.73
C TRP A 78 7.29 -13.63 3.90
N LEU A 79 6.83 -13.65 5.14
CA LEU A 79 7.70 -13.79 6.32
C LEU A 79 8.44 -15.14 6.36
N LYS A 80 7.88 -16.20 5.79
CA LYS A 80 8.55 -17.50 5.63
C LYS A 80 9.61 -17.46 4.53
N GLN A 81 9.40 -16.69 3.46
CA GLN A 81 10.37 -16.47 2.39
C GLN A 81 11.56 -15.64 2.89
N TYR A 82 11.35 -14.72 3.83
CA TYR A 82 12.39 -13.86 4.41
C TYR A 82 12.58 -14.16 5.90
N PRO A 83 13.30 -15.25 6.25
CA PRO A 83 13.37 -15.76 7.61
C PRO A 83 14.09 -14.85 8.61
N ASN A 84 14.92 -13.92 8.15
CA ASN A 84 15.64 -12.97 8.99
C ASN A 84 14.76 -11.76 9.41
N VAL A 85 13.62 -11.55 8.75
CA VAL A 85 12.75 -10.42 9.05
C VAL A 85 12.04 -10.63 10.37
N THR A 86 12.07 -9.59 11.22
CA THR A 86 11.30 -9.50 12.46
C THR A 86 10.23 -8.44 12.34
N VAL A 87 9.11 -8.63 13.02
CA VAL A 87 7.96 -7.73 12.93
C VAL A 87 7.37 -7.41 14.30
N GLN A 88 6.71 -6.26 14.38
CA GLN A 88 5.84 -5.88 15.49
C GLN A 88 4.41 -5.73 14.97
N VAL A 89 3.48 -6.39 15.63
CA VAL A 89 2.04 -6.25 15.35
C VAL A 89 1.48 -5.16 16.25
N GLU A 90 1.02 -4.08 15.63
CA GLU A 90 0.38 -2.96 16.32
C GLU A 90 -1.14 -3.10 16.27
N GLY A 91 -1.80 -3.06 17.42
CA GLY A 91 -3.26 -3.05 17.53
C GLY A 91 -3.79 -1.65 17.75
N HIS A 92 -4.89 -1.33 17.04
CA HIS A 92 -5.55 -0.02 17.10
C HIS A 92 -7.06 -0.15 17.25
N ALA A 93 -7.68 0.87 17.81
CA ALA A 93 -9.13 1.01 17.94
C ALA A 93 -9.59 2.37 17.40
N ASP A 94 -10.89 2.50 17.14
CA ASP A 94 -11.49 3.81 16.87
C ASP A 94 -11.62 4.63 18.16
N GLU A 95 -12.03 5.88 18.07
CA GLU A 95 -12.04 6.82 19.20
C GLU A 95 -13.20 6.60 20.19
N ARG A 96 -14.20 5.80 19.85
CA ARG A 96 -15.38 5.54 20.70
C ARG A 96 -15.02 4.70 21.90
N GLY A 97 -15.62 5.02 23.05
CA GLY A 97 -15.36 4.32 24.31
C GLY A 97 -14.21 4.89 25.13
N THR A 98 -13.95 4.30 26.27
CA THR A 98 -12.89 4.74 27.19
C THR A 98 -11.49 4.37 26.67
N ARG A 99 -10.48 5.03 27.21
CA ARG A 99 -9.08 4.75 26.88
C ARG A 99 -8.69 3.32 27.29
N GLU A 100 -9.07 2.91 28.49
CA GLU A 100 -8.77 1.60 29.06
C GLU A 100 -9.41 0.47 28.24
N TYR A 101 -10.67 0.68 27.83
CA TYR A 101 -11.39 -0.25 26.96
C TYR A 101 -10.67 -0.42 25.62
N ASN A 102 -10.29 0.68 24.97
CA ASN A 102 -9.63 0.65 23.68
C ASN A 102 -8.22 0.07 23.72
N ILE A 103 -7.47 0.29 24.81
CA ILE A 103 -6.18 -0.40 25.01
C ILE A 103 -6.41 -1.92 25.08
N SER A 104 -7.39 -2.36 25.87
CA SER A 104 -7.73 -3.79 26.00
C SER A 104 -8.19 -4.38 24.65
N LEU A 105 -9.07 -3.69 23.90
CA LEU A 105 -9.56 -4.15 22.59
C LEU A 105 -8.41 -4.24 21.56
N SER A 106 -7.57 -3.22 21.51
CA SER A 106 -6.43 -3.20 20.59
C SER A 106 -5.38 -4.27 20.92
N ALA A 107 -5.20 -4.58 22.21
CA ALA A 107 -4.34 -5.70 22.64
C ALA A 107 -4.89 -7.03 22.14
N ARG A 108 -6.20 -7.29 22.27
CA ARG A 108 -6.84 -8.50 21.73
C ARG A 108 -6.68 -8.60 20.21
N ARG A 109 -6.80 -7.49 19.47
CA ARG A 109 -6.60 -7.42 18.02
C ARG A 109 -5.17 -7.77 17.62
N ALA A 110 -4.18 -7.17 18.30
CA ALA A 110 -2.78 -7.48 18.07
C ALA A 110 -2.46 -8.96 18.39
N THR A 111 -2.99 -9.48 19.47
CA THR A 111 -2.83 -10.90 19.85
C THR A 111 -3.45 -11.82 18.80
N ALA A 112 -4.70 -11.58 18.36
CA ALA A 112 -5.35 -12.40 17.33
C ALA A 112 -4.56 -12.42 16.01
N THR A 113 -4.03 -11.27 15.60
CA THR A 113 -3.17 -11.14 14.42
C THR A 113 -1.87 -11.93 14.58
N ARG A 114 -1.18 -11.78 15.71
CA ARG A 114 0.07 -12.48 16.02
C ARG A 114 -0.14 -14.00 16.06
N GLU A 115 -1.15 -14.47 16.76
CA GLU A 115 -1.47 -15.89 16.87
C GLU A 115 -1.81 -16.52 15.52
N PHE A 116 -2.52 -15.79 14.67
CA PHE A 116 -2.80 -16.26 13.31
C PHE A 116 -1.52 -16.44 12.50
N LEU A 117 -0.61 -15.46 12.52
CA LEU A 117 0.69 -15.57 11.83
C LEU A 117 1.51 -16.77 12.34
N ILE A 118 1.51 -17.01 13.65
CA ILE A 118 2.16 -18.19 14.25
C ILE A 118 1.52 -19.49 13.77
N ALA A 119 0.18 -19.55 13.75
CA ALA A 119 -0.56 -20.71 13.24
C ALA A 119 -0.29 -20.98 11.75
N GLN A 120 0.07 -19.93 10.98
CA GLN A 120 0.54 -20.07 9.58
C GLN A 120 2.02 -20.45 9.45
N GLY A 121 2.72 -20.72 10.55
CA GLY A 121 4.09 -21.21 10.57
C GLY A 121 5.19 -20.16 10.72
N VAL A 122 4.85 -18.91 11.04
CA VAL A 122 5.86 -17.89 11.37
C VAL A 122 6.34 -18.12 12.81
N GLN A 123 7.64 -18.08 13.04
CA GLN A 123 8.21 -18.30 14.38
C GLN A 123 7.81 -17.18 15.34
N GLY A 124 7.26 -17.54 16.50
CA GLY A 124 6.71 -16.60 17.48
C GLY A 124 7.74 -15.63 18.09
N ASN A 125 9.02 -16.01 18.15
CA ASN A 125 10.13 -15.16 18.60
C ASN A 125 10.47 -14.02 17.62
N ARG A 126 9.97 -14.09 16.38
CA ARG A 126 10.11 -13.05 15.37
C ARG A 126 8.98 -12.01 15.39
N ILE A 127 7.93 -12.25 16.20
CA ILE A 127 6.74 -11.43 16.22
C ILE A 127 6.52 -10.88 17.62
N SER A 128 6.72 -9.59 17.80
CA SER A 128 6.26 -8.84 18.99
C SER A 128 4.87 -8.25 18.75
N SER A 129 4.21 -7.80 19.82
CA SER A 129 2.92 -7.10 19.70
C SER A 129 2.83 -5.94 20.68
N ILE A 130 2.11 -4.88 20.28
CA ILE A 130 1.85 -3.69 21.08
C ILE A 130 0.41 -3.19 20.85
N ALA A 131 -0.19 -2.61 21.87
CA ALA A 131 -1.51 -2.02 21.83
C ALA A 131 -1.45 -0.51 21.98
N TYR A 132 -1.97 0.22 21.00
CA TYR A 132 -2.05 1.67 21.04
C TYR A 132 -3.43 2.22 21.40
N GLY A 133 -4.43 1.34 21.53
CA GLY A 133 -5.80 1.80 21.76
C GLY A 133 -6.25 2.75 20.64
N LYS A 134 -6.79 3.90 21.03
CA LYS A 134 -7.23 4.98 20.13
C LYS A 134 -6.22 6.11 19.95
N GLU A 135 -5.01 5.99 20.51
CA GLU A 135 -4.04 7.09 20.62
C GLU A 135 -3.31 7.39 19.29
N ARG A 136 -3.44 6.51 18.28
CA ARG A 136 -2.79 6.67 16.96
C ARG A 136 -3.80 6.54 15.81
N PRO A 137 -4.75 7.49 15.66
CA PRO A 137 -5.70 7.46 14.57
C PRO A 137 -5.00 7.78 13.24
N VAL A 138 -5.48 7.15 12.16
CA VAL A 138 -5.07 7.46 10.77
C VAL A 138 -6.13 8.25 10.02
N ALA A 139 -7.36 8.29 10.53
CA ALA A 139 -8.45 9.08 10.00
C ALA A 139 -9.14 9.84 11.13
N LEU A 140 -9.34 11.15 10.94
CA LEU A 140 -9.83 12.10 11.94
C LEU A 140 -11.17 12.67 11.49
N CYS A 141 -12.26 11.96 11.71
CA CYS A 141 -13.64 12.47 11.56
C CYS A 141 -14.59 11.61 12.39
N ASP A 142 -15.72 12.19 12.79
CA ASP A 142 -16.77 11.56 13.58
C ASP A 142 -17.74 10.77 12.69
N ALA A 143 -17.23 9.84 11.90
CA ALA A 143 -18.02 9.06 10.97
C ALA A 143 -17.44 7.64 10.76
N GLU A 144 -18.31 6.70 10.37
CA GLU A 144 -17.91 5.29 10.17
C GLU A 144 -16.78 5.13 9.14
N GLN A 145 -16.70 6.01 8.14
CA GLN A 145 -15.62 6.00 7.17
C GLN A 145 -14.23 6.23 7.79
N CYS A 146 -14.13 6.99 8.89
CA CYS A 146 -12.90 7.17 9.65
C CYS A 146 -12.73 6.07 10.71
N TYR A 147 -13.79 5.72 11.42
CA TYR A 147 -13.75 4.67 12.44
C TYR A 147 -13.28 3.33 11.86
N SER A 148 -13.78 2.94 10.69
CA SER A 148 -13.38 1.70 10.03
C SER A 148 -11.89 1.64 9.70
N GLN A 149 -11.26 2.76 9.34
CA GLN A 149 -9.82 2.83 9.08
C GLN A 149 -8.99 2.76 10.37
N ASN A 150 -9.55 3.26 11.49
CA ASN A 150 -8.88 3.22 12.78
C ASN A 150 -8.93 1.84 13.44
N ARG A 151 -9.97 1.04 13.18
CA ARG A 151 -10.09 -0.35 13.67
C ARG A 151 -9.20 -1.29 12.86
N ARG A 152 -7.91 -1.30 13.16
CA ARG A 152 -6.92 -2.05 12.37
C ARG A 152 -5.87 -2.73 13.24
N SER A 153 -5.17 -3.67 12.63
CA SER A 153 -3.85 -4.13 13.09
C SER A 153 -2.83 -3.91 11.98
N VAL A 154 -1.64 -3.45 12.33
CA VAL A 154 -0.56 -3.18 11.38
C VAL A 154 0.62 -4.08 11.73
N THR A 155 1.16 -4.78 10.73
CA THR A 155 2.39 -5.56 10.86
C THR A 155 3.55 -4.69 10.38
N VAL A 156 4.36 -4.22 11.31
CA VAL A 156 5.50 -3.32 11.06
C VAL A 156 6.79 -4.14 11.07
N ILE A 157 7.61 -4.00 10.05
CA ILE A 157 8.93 -4.61 10.01
C ILE A 157 9.84 -3.87 11.00
N THR A 158 10.53 -4.62 11.87
CA THR A 158 11.43 -4.08 12.90
C THR A 158 12.89 -4.42 12.67
N GLY A 159 13.18 -5.28 11.69
CA GLY A 159 14.54 -5.62 11.32
C GLY A 159 14.62 -6.76 10.29
N GLY A 160 15.79 -6.96 9.74
CA GLY A 160 16.10 -8.06 8.83
C GLY A 160 15.57 -7.94 7.40
N ALA A 161 14.87 -6.86 7.06
CA ALA A 161 14.45 -6.59 5.69
C ALA A 161 15.63 -6.13 4.81
N VAL A 162 15.52 -6.36 3.52
CA VAL A 162 16.46 -5.86 2.52
C VAL A 162 16.31 -4.33 2.42
N SER A 163 17.44 -3.62 2.32
CA SER A 163 17.42 -2.18 2.06
C SER A 163 16.86 -1.93 0.65
N GLY A 164 15.81 -1.14 0.57
CA GLY A 164 15.15 -0.75 -0.67
C GLY A 164 15.51 0.65 -1.13
#